data_8cf96bcfe5abf5c1f89905529aae1c6a
#
_entry.id   8cf96bcfe5abf5c1f89905529aae1c6a
#
_cell.length_a   1.000
_cell.length_b   1.000
_cell.length_c   1.000
_cell.angle_alpha   90.00
_cell.angle_beta   90.00
_cell.angle_gamma   90.00
#
_symmetry.space_group_name_H-M   'P 1'
#
loop_
_entity.id
_entity.type
_entity.pdbx_description
1 polymer ?
#
loop_
_entity_poly.entity_id
_entity_poly.type
_entity_poly.pdbx_seq_one_letter_code
_entity_poly.pdbx_strand_id
1 'polypeptide(L)'
;MMKEQDFIAHVRVEEDAFRIQTVKEHSVGTATLSESFASVFGAAAWGKQNGWWHDMGKYTKNSFQPYIRNASGMAVEQKVVDKPDHSSAGAILAREKLPGYYPPLAYCIAGHHSGLLDWTSSGEANLNRRLSKTDCYQEMLKDAPEEMQEVVASLDQPLIDDFEKDIHQWIRMLFSCLVDADYLDTERFMHPEQAARRGQYDSMETLKDRFDVYMESLTANAPASFINEKRAAILSRCRKMAESLPGFFSLTVPTGGGKTLASMAWALLHAVRYKKKRIIIVIPYTSIIVQTA
;
A
#
# COMPACT_ATOMS: atom_id res chain seq x y z
N MET A 1 14.16 -6.30 -33.04
CA MET A 1 13.16 -5.55 -32.23
C MET A 1 12.70 -6.47 -31.13
N MET A 2 12.91 -6.12 -29.84
CA MET A 2 12.40 -6.93 -28.72
C MET A 2 10.88 -6.92 -28.79
N LYS A 3 10.27 -8.07 -28.52
CA LYS A 3 8.80 -8.18 -28.42
C LYS A 3 8.39 -7.70 -27.04
N GLU A 4 7.14 -7.29 -26.87
CA GLU A 4 6.57 -6.88 -25.58
C GLU A 4 6.83 -7.90 -24.46
N GLN A 5 6.79 -9.18 -24.78
CA GLN A 5 7.08 -10.31 -23.88
C GLN A 5 8.51 -10.33 -23.34
N ASP A 6 9.41 -9.52 -23.91
CA ASP A 6 10.81 -9.45 -23.50
C ASP A 6 11.05 -8.47 -22.32
N PHE A 7 10.07 -7.60 -21.99
CA PHE A 7 10.16 -6.64 -20.90
C PHE A 7 9.57 -7.20 -19.61
N ILE A 8 10.45 -7.59 -18.72
CA ILE A 8 10.16 -8.32 -17.48
C ILE A 8 9.97 -7.32 -16.34
N ALA A 9 8.84 -7.43 -15.62
CA ALA A 9 8.61 -6.72 -14.36
C ALA A 9 9.05 -7.56 -13.16
N HIS A 10 8.64 -8.84 -13.13
CA HIS A 10 8.94 -9.76 -12.04
C HIS A 10 9.25 -11.15 -12.57
N VAL A 11 10.08 -11.89 -11.81
CA VAL A 11 10.41 -13.28 -12.09
C VAL A 11 10.17 -14.10 -10.84
N ARG A 12 9.36 -15.15 -10.94
CA ARG A 12 9.20 -16.18 -9.91
C ARG A 12 10.00 -17.42 -10.33
N VAL A 13 10.95 -17.80 -9.49
CA VAL A 13 11.76 -19.00 -9.69
C VAL A 13 10.98 -20.20 -9.17
N GLU A 14 10.77 -21.21 -10.02
CA GLU A 14 10.21 -22.52 -9.71
C GLU A 14 11.31 -23.58 -9.88
N GLU A 15 11.10 -24.80 -9.39
CA GLU A 15 12.15 -25.83 -9.36
C GLU A 15 12.88 -26.03 -10.71
N ASP A 16 12.16 -26.03 -11.84
CA ASP A 16 12.74 -26.25 -13.17
C ASP A 16 12.39 -25.14 -14.19
N ALA A 17 11.83 -23.99 -13.73
CA ALA A 17 11.37 -22.96 -14.64
C ALA A 17 11.35 -21.56 -14.03
N PHE A 18 11.40 -20.57 -14.92
CA PHE A 18 11.15 -19.17 -14.57
C PHE A 18 9.74 -18.80 -15.05
N ARG A 19 8.90 -18.36 -14.14
CA ARG A 19 7.67 -17.64 -14.50
C ARG A 19 7.94 -16.16 -14.59
N ILE A 20 7.44 -15.55 -15.64
CA ILE A 20 7.68 -14.14 -15.94
C ILE A 20 6.35 -13.41 -15.89
N GLN A 21 6.32 -12.28 -15.21
CA GLN A 21 5.30 -11.25 -15.38
C GLN A 21 5.90 -10.13 -16.21
N THR A 22 5.27 -9.80 -17.33
CA THR A 22 5.70 -8.67 -18.17
C THR A 22 5.40 -7.34 -17.50
N VAL A 23 6.11 -6.28 -17.94
CA VAL A 23 5.85 -4.91 -17.45
C VAL A 23 4.40 -4.51 -17.75
N LYS A 24 3.87 -4.85 -18.91
CA LYS A 24 2.48 -4.58 -19.28
C LYS A 24 1.47 -5.27 -18.37
N GLU A 25 1.63 -6.57 -18.14
CA GLU A 25 0.73 -7.33 -17.25
C GLU A 25 0.70 -6.72 -15.87
N HIS A 26 1.86 -6.37 -15.31
CA HIS A 26 1.97 -5.72 -14.01
C HIS A 26 1.33 -4.33 -14.00
N SER A 27 1.60 -3.51 -15.02
CA SER A 27 0.99 -2.17 -15.14
C SER A 27 -0.54 -2.24 -15.25
N VAL A 28 -1.08 -3.19 -16.01
CA VAL A 28 -2.54 -3.42 -16.12
C VAL A 28 -3.13 -3.83 -14.78
N GLY A 29 -2.51 -4.79 -14.09
CA GLY A 29 -2.95 -5.26 -12.78
C GLY A 29 -2.94 -4.14 -11.74
N THR A 30 -1.83 -3.41 -11.64
CA THR A 30 -1.67 -2.28 -10.72
C THR A 30 -2.64 -1.13 -11.05
N ALA A 31 -2.82 -0.79 -12.34
CA ALA A 31 -3.77 0.24 -12.76
C ALA A 31 -5.21 -0.11 -12.35
N THR A 32 -5.62 -1.37 -12.56
CA THR A 32 -6.97 -1.85 -12.22
C THR A 32 -7.24 -1.78 -10.71
N LEU A 33 -6.29 -2.22 -9.90
CA LEU A 33 -6.41 -2.18 -8.45
C LEU A 33 -6.41 -0.74 -7.93
N SER A 34 -5.48 0.09 -8.40
CA SER A 34 -5.34 1.48 -7.97
C SER A 34 -6.56 2.32 -8.39
N GLU A 35 -7.13 2.09 -9.59
CA GLU A 35 -8.41 2.66 -10.02
C GLU A 35 -9.55 2.33 -9.05
N SER A 36 -9.66 1.05 -8.69
CA SER A 36 -10.69 0.57 -7.76
C SER A 36 -10.53 1.20 -6.37
N PHE A 37 -9.31 1.26 -5.83
CA PHE A 37 -9.06 1.84 -4.51
C PHE A 37 -9.32 3.34 -4.49
N ALA A 38 -8.86 4.06 -5.50
CA ALA A 38 -9.02 5.50 -5.60
C ALA A 38 -10.46 5.93 -5.92
N SER A 39 -11.30 5.04 -6.45
CA SER A 39 -12.71 5.31 -6.74
C SER A 39 -13.51 5.71 -5.48
N VAL A 40 -13.09 5.22 -4.31
CA VAL A 40 -13.76 5.48 -3.02
C VAL A 40 -13.79 6.97 -2.65
N PHE A 41 -12.82 7.76 -3.15
CA PHE A 41 -12.76 9.21 -2.94
C PHE A 41 -12.76 10.01 -4.25
N GLY A 42 -13.35 9.45 -5.31
CA GLY A 42 -13.56 10.15 -6.57
C GLY A 42 -12.30 10.31 -7.44
N ALA A 43 -11.23 9.54 -7.17
CA ALA A 43 -9.95 9.66 -7.86
C ALA A 43 -9.62 8.45 -8.77
N ALA A 44 -10.62 7.72 -9.27
CA ALA A 44 -10.45 6.50 -10.06
C ALA A 44 -9.48 6.69 -11.24
N ALA A 45 -9.70 7.71 -12.06
CA ALA A 45 -8.86 8.02 -13.22
C ALA A 45 -7.40 8.30 -12.83
N TRP A 46 -7.18 9.01 -11.72
CA TRP A 46 -5.85 9.27 -11.17
C TRP A 46 -5.16 7.99 -10.70
N GLY A 47 -5.90 7.12 -10.01
CA GLY A 47 -5.40 5.81 -9.59
C GLY A 47 -4.98 4.95 -10.79
N LYS A 48 -5.83 4.89 -11.82
CA LYS A 48 -5.54 4.17 -13.06
C LYS A 48 -4.26 4.66 -13.73
N GLN A 49 -4.14 5.98 -13.91
CA GLN A 49 -2.99 6.59 -14.58
C GLN A 49 -1.70 6.38 -13.79
N ASN A 50 -1.75 6.46 -12.46
CA ASN A 50 -0.62 6.16 -11.59
C ASN A 50 -0.14 4.70 -11.76
N GLY A 51 -1.06 3.75 -11.67
CA GLY A 51 -0.74 2.33 -11.83
C GLY A 51 -0.22 1.99 -13.23
N TRP A 52 -0.72 2.69 -14.26
CA TRP A 52 -0.26 2.49 -15.63
C TRP A 52 1.19 2.92 -15.85
N TRP A 53 1.63 4.00 -15.22
CA TRP A 53 2.95 4.60 -15.47
C TRP A 53 3.99 4.39 -14.37
N HIS A 54 3.65 3.79 -13.21
CA HIS A 54 4.56 3.74 -12.07
C HIS A 54 5.91 3.07 -12.40
N ASP A 55 5.89 2.07 -13.23
CA ASP A 55 7.02 1.20 -13.56
C ASP A 55 7.57 1.37 -15.00
N MET A 56 7.28 2.49 -15.65
CA MET A 56 7.72 2.75 -17.03
C MET A 56 9.23 2.62 -17.23
N GLY A 57 10.04 2.92 -16.22
CA GLY A 57 11.49 2.75 -16.30
C GLY A 57 11.95 1.29 -16.39
N LYS A 58 11.07 0.31 -16.16
CA LYS A 58 11.36 -1.10 -16.43
C LYS A 58 11.43 -1.41 -17.94
N TYR A 59 10.92 -0.53 -18.80
CA TYR A 59 11.09 -0.62 -20.27
C TYR A 59 12.46 -0.14 -20.76
N THR A 60 13.53 -0.39 -20.03
CA THR A 60 14.91 -0.01 -20.42
C THR A 60 15.74 -1.26 -20.69
N LYS A 61 16.13 -1.46 -21.97
CA LYS A 61 16.87 -2.65 -22.45
C LYS A 61 18.27 -2.75 -21.87
N ASN A 62 18.94 -1.61 -21.69
CA ASN A 62 20.34 -1.59 -21.29
C ASN A 62 20.51 -1.39 -19.79
N SER A 63 19.43 -1.02 -19.07
CA SER A 63 19.48 -0.74 -17.65
C SER A 63 18.68 -1.77 -16.83
N PHE A 64 17.36 -1.73 -16.86
CA PHE A 64 16.53 -2.57 -16.01
C PHE A 64 16.47 -4.03 -16.47
N GLN A 65 16.37 -4.30 -17.76
CA GLN A 65 16.22 -5.67 -18.26
C GLN A 65 17.45 -6.56 -18.00
N PRO A 66 18.70 -6.10 -18.14
CA PRO A 66 19.86 -6.86 -17.68
C PRO A 66 19.89 -7.06 -16.17
N TYR A 67 19.49 -6.04 -15.39
CA TYR A 67 19.42 -6.13 -13.94
C TYR A 67 18.46 -7.24 -13.48
N ILE A 68 17.20 -7.24 -13.95
CA ILE A 68 16.21 -8.21 -13.50
C ILE A 68 16.57 -9.64 -13.90
N ARG A 69 17.13 -9.85 -15.08
CA ARG A 69 17.59 -11.16 -15.55
C ARG A 69 18.78 -11.67 -14.71
N ASN A 70 19.68 -10.79 -14.34
CA ASN A 70 20.80 -11.14 -13.47
C ASN A 70 20.33 -11.43 -12.03
N ALA A 71 19.50 -10.56 -11.47
CA ALA A 71 18.99 -10.70 -10.10
C ALA A 71 18.13 -11.95 -9.90
N SER A 72 17.45 -12.43 -10.94
CA SER A 72 16.62 -13.65 -10.91
C SER A 72 17.38 -14.92 -11.24
N GLY A 73 18.66 -14.85 -11.59
CA GLY A 73 19.45 -16.00 -12.02
C GLY A 73 19.18 -16.48 -13.45
N MET A 74 18.44 -15.72 -14.25
CA MET A 74 18.18 -16.01 -15.66
C MET A 74 19.38 -15.72 -16.57
N ALA A 75 20.32 -14.86 -16.13
CA ALA A 75 21.50 -14.53 -16.91
C ALA A 75 22.55 -15.64 -16.81
N VAL A 76 23.17 -15.98 -17.95
CA VAL A 76 24.22 -17.01 -18.04
C VAL A 76 25.50 -16.53 -17.34
N GLU A 77 25.82 -15.24 -17.45
CA GLU A 77 26.93 -14.61 -16.75
C GLU A 77 26.38 -13.64 -15.69
N GLN A 78 26.57 -13.97 -14.42
CA GLN A 78 26.19 -13.09 -13.32
C GLN A 78 27.23 -11.95 -13.19
N LYS A 79 26.79 -10.73 -13.50
CA LYS A 79 27.53 -9.50 -13.21
C LYS A 79 26.83 -8.76 -12.08
N VAL A 80 27.60 -8.17 -11.18
CA VAL A 80 27.04 -7.25 -10.18
C VAL A 80 26.55 -6.00 -10.92
N VAL A 81 25.23 -5.83 -10.97
CA VAL A 81 24.58 -4.67 -11.58
C VAL A 81 23.76 -4.00 -10.48
N ASP A 82 24.04 -2.73 -10.24
CA ASP A 82 23.25 -1.94 -9.29
C ASP A 82 21.78 -1.85 -9.77
N LYS A 83 20.85 -1.82 -8.81
CA LYS A 83 19.44 -1.66 -9.13
C LYS A 83 19.20 -0.29 -9.76
N PRO A 84 18.79 -0.23 -11.04
CA PRO A 84 18.58 1.05 -11.72
C PRO A 84 17.30 1.74 -11.21
N ASP A 85 17.31 3.07 -11.35
CA ASP A 85 16.11 3.88 -11.10
C ASP A 85 15.07 3.60 -12.19
N HIS A 86 13.94 3.06 -11.81
CA HIS A 86 12.84 2.76 -12.73
C HIS A 86 11.56 3.56 -12.47
N SER A 87 11.52 4.32 -11.37
CA SER A 87 10.36 5.13 -10.99
C SER A 87 10.39 6.56 -11.57
N SER A 88 11.57 7.09 -11.86
CA SER A 88 11.70 8.47 -12.39
C SER A 88 11.16 8.62 -13.81
N ALA A 89 11.31 7.62 -14.67
CA ALA A 89 10.87 7.70 -16.07
C ALA A 89 9.36 7.93 -16.22
N GLY A 90 8.53 7.20 -15.45
CA GLY A 90 7.09 7.41 -15.45
C GLY A 90 6.65 8.77 -14.90
N ALA A 91 7.36 9.28 -13.89
CA ALA A 91 7.10 10.62 -13.35
C ALA A 91 7.44 11.73 -14.36
N ILE A 92 8.51 11.57 -15.14
CA ILE A 92 8.87 12.49 -16.22
C ILE A 92 7.84 12.39 -17.36
N LEU A 93 7.42 11.18 -17.72
CA LEU A 93 6.37 10.97 -18.72
C LEU A 93 5.06 11.69 -18.32
N ALA A 94 4.68 11.62 -17.04
CA ALA A 94 3.51 12.34 -16.54
C ALA A 94 3.67 13.86 -16.73
N ARG A 95 4.84 14.43 -16.47
CA ARG A 95 5.11 15.86 -16.69
C ARG A 95 5.00 16.26 -18.16
N GLU A 96 5.53 15.44 -19.06
CA GLU A 96 5.54 15.74 -20.50
C GLU A 96 4.14 15.59 -21.14
N LYS A 97 3.40 14.54 -20.76
CA LYS A 97 2.08 14.24 -21.35
C LYS A 97 0.93 15.00 -20.69
N LEU A 98 1.05 15.38 -19.41
CA LEU A 98 -0.02 15.98 -18.60
C LEU A 98 0.48 17.21 -17.80
N PRO A 99 1.00 18.26 -18.47
CA PRO A 99 1.69 19.38 -17.79
C PRO A 99 0.82 20.10 -16.75
N GLY A 100 -0.52 20.08 -16.90
CA GLY A 100 -1.46 20.67 -15.94
C GLY A 100 -1.81 19.78 -14.74
N TYR A 101 -1.50 18.48 -14.81
CA TYR A 101 -1.94 17.47 -13.82
C TYR A 101 -0.79 16.66 -13.24
N TYR A 102 0.43 16.80 -13.74
CA TYR A 102 1.54 15.91 -13.40
C TYR A 102 1.97 15.90 -11.93
N PRO A 103 1.89 16.99 -11.13
CA PRO A 103 2.53 16.97 -9.82
C PRO A 103 2.03 15.84 -8.90
N PRO A 104 0.72 15.59 -8.73
CA PRO A 104 0.25 14.46 -7.94
C PRO A 104 0.72 13.10 -8.48
N LEU A 105 0.69 12.91 -9.82
CA LEU A 105 1.17 11.69 -10.46
C LEU A 105 2.67 11.50 -10.21
N ALA A 106 3.46 12.55 -10.41
CA ALA A 106 4.89 12.50 -10.26
C ALA A 106 5.32 12.19 -8.81
N TYR A 107 4.63 12.77 -7.80
CA TYR A 107 4.84 12.43 -6.40
C TYR A 107 4.61 10.95 -6.11
N CYS A 108 3.48 10.42 -6.58
CA CYS A 108 3.12 9.02 -6.38
C CYS A 108 4.09 8.09 -7.10
N ILE A 109 4.32 8.32 -8.39
CA ILE A 109 5.16 7.47 -9.24
C ILE A 109 6.62 7.49 -8.78
N ALA A 110 7.22 8.68 -8.61
CA ALA A 110 8.62 8.75 -8.19
C ALA A 110 8.84 8.20 -6.77
N GLY A 111 7.80 8.27 -5.93
CA GLY A 111 7.87 7.91 -4.52
C GLY A 111 7.53 6.45 -4.19
N HIS A 112 6.94 5.65 -5.10
CA HIS A 112 6.29 4.39 -4.74
C HIS A 112 7.19 3.36 -4.03
N HIS A 113 8.52 3.44 -4.20
CA HIS A 113 9.48 2.62 -3.46
C HIS A 113 10.19 3.34 -2.30
N SER A 114 10.15 4.67 -2.24
CA SER A 114 10.94 5.46 -1.28
C SER A 114 10.12 6.31 -0.32
N GLY A 115 8.81 6.38 -0.52
CA GLY A 115 7.91 7.32 0.15
C GLY A 115 7.77 8.63 -0.63
N LEU A 116 6.81 9.45 -0.24
CA LEU A 116 6.60 10.75 -0.85
C LEU A 116 7.80 11.66 -0.59
N LEU A 117 8.37 12.17 -1.66
CA LEU A 117 9.56 13.01 -1.65
C LEU A 117 9.19 14.46 -1.33
N ASP A 118 10.14 15.22 -0.80
CA ASP A 118 10.05 16.68 -0.83
C ASP A 118 10.20 17.19 -2.27
N TRP A 119 9.61 18.34 -2.58
CA TRP A 119 9.81 18.96 -3.88
C TRP A 119 11.26 19.36 -4.08
N THR A 120 11.81 20.06 -3.09
CA THR A 120 13.21 20.45 -3.00
C THR A 120 13.73 20.17 -1.60
N SER A 121 14.88 19.57 -1.49
CA SER A 121 15.60 19.36 -0.22
C SER A 121 17.09 19.48 -0.46
N SER A 122 17.87 19.66 0.59
CA SER A 122 19.33 19.68 0.53
C SER A 122 19.94 18.32 0.16
N GLY A 123 19.16 17.22 0.28
CA GLY A 123 19.56 15.86 -0.07
C GLY A 123 19.36 15.53 -1.54
N GLU A 124 19.89 14.38 -1.94
CA GLU A 124 19.73 13.86 -3.31
C GLU A 124 18.33 13.32 -3.61
N ALA A 125 17.57 12.99 -2.60
CA ALA A 125 16.25 12.39 -2.70
C ALA A 125 15.14 13.45 -2.67
N ASN A 126 14.98 14.21 -3.76
CA ASN A 126 13.85 15.11 -3.95
C ASN A 126 13.20 14.93 -5.30
N LEU A 127 11.94 15.35 -5.44
CA LEU A 127 11.17 15.13 -6.66
C LEU A 127 11.76 15.91 -7.85
N ASN A 128 12.17 17.15 -7.63
CA ASN A 128 12.74 17.98 -8.70
C ASN A 128 13.99 17.32 -9.32
N ARG A 129 14.86 16.73 -8.49
CA ARG A 129 16.02 15.97 -8.97
C ARG A 129 15.63 14.68 -9.68
N ARG A 130 14.57 13.99 -9.22
CA ARG A 130 14.03 12.81 -9.94
C ARG A 130 13.54 13.20 -11.33
N LEU A 131 12.83 14.31 -11.46
CA LEU A 131 12.33 14.82 -12.72
C LEU A 131 13.42 15.35 -13.68
N SER A 132 14.64 15.57 -13.20
CA SER A 132 15.78 15.97 -14.04
C SER A 132 16.58 14.80 -14.64
N LYS A 133 16.26 13.55 -14.29
CA LYS A 133 16.94 12.34 -14.78
C LYS A 133 16.49 11.96 -16.19
N THR A 134 17.00 12.67 -17.19
CA THR A 134 16.55 12.51 -18.58
C THR A 134 17.03 11.23 -19.26
N ASP A 135 18.16 10.64 -18.85
CA ASP A 135 18.76 9.49 -19.53
C ASP A 135 17.86 8.24 -19.48
N CYS A 136 17.36 7.88 -18.29
CA CYS A 136 16.43 6.76 -18.12
C CYS A 136 15.11 7.00 -18.86
N TYR A 137 14.65 8.26 -18.92
CA TYR A 137 13.46 8.65 -19.66
C TYR A 137 13.65 8.51 -21.18
N GLN A 138 14.77 8.96 -21.71
CA GLN A 138 15.07 8.84 -23.15
C GLN A 138 15.25 7.38 -23.58
N GLU A 139 15.84 6.54 -22.76
CA GLU A 139 15.94 5.10 -23.01
C GLU A 139 14.53 4.47 -23.00
N MET A 140 13.72 4.76 -22.01
CA MET A 140 12.34 4.27 -21.90
C MET A 140 11.50 4.67 -23.11
N LEU A 141 11.56 5.92 -23.57
CA LEU A 141 10.80 6.38 -24.75
C LEU A 141 11.12 5.57 -26.03
N LYS A 142 12.36 5.11 -26.20
CA LYS A 142 12.77 4.32 -27.35
C LYS A 142 12.30 2.87 -27.25
N ASP A 143 12.25 2.35 -26.05
CA ASP A 143 12.07 0.92 -25.77
C ASP A 143 10.65 0.54 -25.42
N ALA A 144 9.90 1.42 -24.75
CA ALA A 144 8.52 1.18 -24.35
C ALA A 144 7.57 1.19 -25.57
N PRO A 145 6.60 0.27 -25.64
CA PRO A 145 5.54 0.33 -26.64
C PRO A 145 4.78 1.66 -26.59
N GLU A 146 4.37 2.19 -27.75
CA GLU A 146 3.63 3.45 -27.83
C GLU A 146 2.36 3.45 -26.97
N GLU A 147 1.62 2.34 -26.96
CA GLU A 147 0.41 2.20 -26.13
C GLU A 147 0.67 2.37 -24.63
N MET A 148 1.85 1.98 -24.13
CA MET A 148 2.23 2.14 -22.73
C MET A 148 2.56 3.59 -22.38
N GLN A 149 2.90 4.40 -23.37
CA GLN A 149 3.20 5.83 -23.22
C GLN A 149 1.94 6.71 -23.28
N GLU A 150 0.78 6.13 -23.62
CA GLU A 150 -0.47 6.88 -23.76
C GLU A 150 -1.13 7.21 -22.42
N VAL A 151 -1.89 8.29 -22.42
CA VAL A 151 -2.80 8.65 -21.32
C VAL A 151 -4.03 7.75 -21.40
N VAL A 152 -4.22 6.91 -20.40
CA VAL A 152 -5.29 5.87 -20.38
C VAL A 152 -6.55 6.31 -19.61
N ALA A 153 -6.52 7.48 -19.00
CA ALA A 153 -7.66 8.02 -18.26
C ALA A 153 -7.79 9.54 -18.43
N SER A 154 -9.00 10.03 -18.60
CA SER A 154 -9.27 11.46 -18.55
C SER A 154 -9.22 11.93 -17.10
N LEU A 155 -8.31 12.84 -16.80
CA LEU A 155 -8.14 13.37 -15.45
C LEU A 155 -9.00 14.61 -15.26
N ASP A 156 -9.90 14.53 -14.27
CA ASP A 156 -10.65 15.66 -13.79
C ASP A 156 -9.93 16.35 -12.63
N GLN A 157 -10.38 17.57 -12.29
CA GLN A 157 -9.87 18.24 -11.08
C GLN A 157 -10.17 17.38 -9.84
N PRO A 158 -9.24 17.29 -8.87
CA PRO A 158 -9.50 16.60 -7.64
C PRO A 158 -10.75 17.10 -6.92
N LEU A 159 -11.60 16.19 -6.47
CA LEU A 159 -12.78 16.52 -5.67
C LEU A 159 -12.34 16.80 -4.23
N ILE A 160 -11.93 18.03 -3.98
CA ILE A 160 -11.41 18.52 -2.70
C ILE A 160 -12.11 19.84 -2.37
N ASP A 161 -12.68 19.96 -1.18
CA ASP A 161 -13.41 21.16 -0.75
C ASP A 161 -12.48 22.39 -0.56
N ASP A 162 -11.32 22.18 0.04
CA ASP A 162 -10.29 23.21 0.24
C ASP A 162 -8.96 22.73 -0.35
N PHE A 163 -8.70 23.10 -1.60
CA PHE A 163 -7.53 22.59 -2.33
C PHE A 163 -6.20 22.89 -1.62
N GLU A 164 -6.03 24.09 -1.10
CA GLU A 164 -4.76 24.49 -0.47
C GLU A 164 -4.48 23.69 0.81
N LYS A 165 -5.51 23.35 1.58
CA LYS A 165 -5.35 22.59 2.82
C LYS A 165 -5.32 21.09 2.60
N ASP A 166 -6.11 20.56 1.67
CA ASP A 166 -6.40 19.14 1.63
C ASP A 166 -5.66 18.38 0.52
N ILE A 167 -5.05 19.10 -0.46
CA ILE A 167 -4.32 18.47 -1.59
C ILE A 167 -3.21 17.52 -1.10
N HIS A 168 -2.51 17.84 -0.04
CA HIS A 168 -1.46 16.99 0.49
C HIS A 168 -2.00 15.66 1.05
N GLN A 169 -3.17 15.69 1.68
CA GLN A 169 -3.84 14.49 2.19
C GLN A 169 -4.39 13.66 1.03
N TRP A 170 -4.96 14.32 0.02
CA TRP A 170 -5.45 13.65 -1.19
C TRP A 170 -4.31 12.94 -1.94
N ILE A 171 -3.15 13.58 -2.10
CA ILE A 171 -1.95 12.94 -2.70
C ILE A 171 -1.50 11.74 -1.86
N ARG A 172 -1.53 11.82 -0.52
CA ARG A 172 -1.21 10.68 0.36
C ARG A 172 -2.16 9.51 0.18
N MET A 173 -3.45 9.78 0.02
CA MET A 173 -4.44 8.74 -0.27
C MET A 173 -4.20 8.10 -1.64
N LEU A 174 -3.94 8.92 -2.66
CA LEU A 174 -3.63 8.43 -4.00
C LEU A 174 -2.33 7.59 -4.03
N PHE A 175 -1.30 8.05 -3.33
CA PHE A 175 -0.05 7.32 -3.14
C PHE A 175 -0.27 5.96 -2.45
N SER A 176 -1.07 5.93 -1.40
CA SER A 176 -1.43 4.70 -0.70
C SER A 176 -2.15 3.71 -1.63
N CYS A 177 -3.05 4.20 -2.50
CA CYS A 177 -3.71 3.36 -3.49
C CYS A 177 -2.73 2.74 -4.48
N LEU A 178 -1.74 3.51 -4.95
CA LEU A 178 -0.72 3.00 -5.87
C LEU A 178 0.15 1.94 -5.19
N VAL A 179 0.71 2.25 -4.01
CA VAL A 179 1.61 1.32 -3.30
C VAL A 179 0.92 0.02 -2.91
N ASP A 180 -0.33 0.10 -2.45
CA ASP A 180 -1.13 -1.09 -2.11
C ASP A 180 -1.44 -1.92 -3.36
N ALA A 181 -1.77 -1.28 -4.48
CA ALA A 181 -2.04 -1.92 -5.75
C ALA A 181 -0.81 -2.63 -6.33
N ASP A 182 0.35 -1.98 -6.35
CA ASP A 182 1.64 -2.51 -6.78
C ASP A 182 2.02 -3.75 -5.93
N TYR A 183 1.93 -3.62 -4.61
CA TYR A 183 2.21 -4.72 -3.69
C TYR A 183 1.28 -5.92 -3.93
N LEU A 184 -0.03 -5.70 -4.05
CA LEU A 184 -1.01 -6.78 -4.21
C LEU A 184 -0.93 -7.46 -5.58
N ASP A 185 -0.61 -6.74 -6.65
CA ASP A 185 -0.38 -7.34 -7.96
C ASP A 185 0.90 -8.17 -7.96
N THR A 186 1.99 -7.63 -7.38
CA THR A 186 3.25 -8.36 -7.18
C THR A 186 3.04 -9.61 -6.33
N GLU A 187 2.33 -9.53 -5.20
CA GLU A 187 2.02 -10.68 -4.34
C GLU A 187 1.21 -11.73 -5.09
N ARG A 188 0.21 -11.33 -5.88
CA ARG A 188 -0.60 -12.25 -6.68
C ARG A 188 0.25 -13.08 -7.63
N PHE A 189 1.27 -12.47 -8.22
CA PHE A 189 2.20 -13.14 -9.11
C PHE A 189 3.24 -13.98 -8.36
N MET A 190 3.88 -13.41 -7.33
CA MET A 190 4.98 -14.05 -6.60
C MET A 190 4.50 -15.13 -5.62
N HIS A 191 3.35 -14.88 -4.94
CA HIS A 191 2.80 -15.72 -3.86
C HIS A 191 1.30 -15.96 -4.03
N PRO A 192 0.86 -16.67 -5.09
CA PRO A 192 -0.56 -16.82 -5.43
C PRO A 192 -1.38 -17.50 -4.33
N GLU A 193 -0.79 -18.40 -3.57
CA GLU A 193 -1.47 -19.06 -2.44
C GLU A 193 -1.75 -18.08 -1.29
N GLN A 194 -0.82 -17.17 -1.03
CA GLN A 194 -1.00 -16.11 -0.02
C GLN A 194 -2.05 -15.11 -0.50
N ALA A 195 -1.99 -14.68 -1.76
CA ALA A 195 -2.96 -13.80 -2.36
C ALA A 195 -4.38 -14.38 -2.33
N ALA A 196 -4.55 -15.69 -2.54
CA ALA A 196 -5.84 -16.38 -2.49
C ALA A 196 -6.49 -16.39 -1.09
N ARG A 197 -5.70 -16.20 -0.03
CA ARG A 197 -6.20 -16.11 1.36
C ARG A 197 -6.70 -14.71 1.72
N ARG A 198 -6.39 -13.70 0.91
CA ARG A 198 -6.88 -12.34 1.15
C ARG A 198 -8.39 -12.24 0.92
N GLY A 199 -9.05 -11.40 1.72
CA GLY A 199 -10.49 -11.19 1.63
C GLY A 199 -11.35 -12.25 2.35
N GLN A 200 -10.75 -13.32 2.88
CA GLN A 200 -11.44 -14.32 3.70
C GLN A 200 -11.37 -13.93 5.19
N TYR A 201 -11.80 -12.73 5.50
CA TYR A 201 -11.79 -12.24 6.89
C TYR A 201 -13.20 -12.36 7.50
N ASP A 202 -13.22 -12.77 8.77
CA ASP A 202 -14.46 -12.79 9.55
C ASP A 202 -15.06 -11.38 9.65
N SER A 203 -16.39 -11.33 9.75
CA SER A 203 -17.09 -10.07 10.02
C SER A 203 -16.76 -9.53 11.43
N MET A 204 -16.99 -8.23 11.64
CA MET A 204 -16.81 -7.63 12.97
C MET A 204 -17.70 -8.30 14.02
N GLU A 205 -18.89 -8.73 13.63
CA GLU A 205 -19.80 -9.49 14.48
C GLU A 205 -19.19 -10.83 14.89
N THR A 206 -18.68 -11.61 13.93
CA THR A 206 -18.02 -12.90 14.20
C THR A 206 -16.80 -12.72 15.10
N LEU A 207 -15.98 -11.71 14.83
CA LEU A 207 -14.80 -11.42 15.67
C LEU A 207 -15.19 -11.02 17.07
N LYS A 208 -16.26 -10.21 17.24
CA LYS A 208 -16.80 -9.83 18.54
C LYS A 208 -17.30 -11.07 19.30
N ASP A 209 -18.05 -11.95 18.66
CA ASP A 209 -18.63 -13.14 19.31
C ASP A 209 -17.54 -14.12 19.77
N ARG A 210 -16.53 -14.34 18.94
CA ARG A 210 -15.33 -15.13 19.35
C ARG A 210 -14.59 -14.50 20.52
N PHE A 211 -14.43 -13.18 20.49
CA PHE A 211 -13.78 -12.45 21.58
C PHE A 211 -14.61 -12.52 22.88
N ASP A 212 -15.93 -12.42 22.81
CA ASP A 212 -16.79 -12.53 23.99
C ASP A 212 -16.71 -13.92 24.62
N VAL A 213 -16.74 -15.00 23.82
CA VAL A 213 -16.53 -16.38 24.31
C VAL A 213 -15.16 -16.54 24.98
N TYR A 214 -14.12 -15.98 24.37
CA TYR A 214 -12.77 -15.99 24.98
C TYR A 214 -12.76 -15.26 26.33
N MET A 215 -13.39 -14.07 26.40
CA MET A 215 -13.45 -13.27 27.64
C MET A 215 -14.28 -13.94 28.73
N GLU A 216 -15.37 -14.61 28.39
CA GLU A 216 -16.17 -15.38 29.33
C GLU A 216 -15.35 -16.53 29.94
N SER A 217 -14.64 -17.28 29.10
CA SER A 217 -13.76 -18.35 29.58
C SER A 217 -12.63 -17.82 30.48
N LEU A 218 -12.01 -16.69 30.08
CA LEU A 218 -10.92 -16.07 30.86
C LEU A 218 -11.41 -15.57 32.22
N THR A 219 -12.59 -14.98 32.29
CA THR A 219 -13.15 -14.42 33.53
C THR A 219 -13.71 -15.49 34.45
N ALA A 220 -14.35 -16.55 33.91
CA ALA A 220 -14.87 -17.66 34.71
C ALA A 220 -13.76 -18.41 35.45
N ASN A 221 -12.58 -18.51 34.89
CA ASN A 221 -11.44 -19.21 35.48
C ASN A 221 -10.54 -18.29 36.30
N ALA A 222 -10.83 -16.97 36.39
CA ALA A 222 -10.01 -16.04 37.11
C ALA A 222 -10.23 -16.16 38.63
N PRO A 223 -9.15 -16.25 39.46
CA PRO A 223 -9.30 -16.27 40.92
C PRO A 223 -9.88 -14.96 41.43
N ALA A 224 -10.69 -15.05 42.46
CA ALA A 224 -11.21 -13.88 43.16
C ALA A 224 -10.03 -13.07 43.76
N SER A 225 -9.83 -11.87 43.26
CA SER A 225 -8.79 -10.95 43.73
C SER A 225 -9.16 -9.51 43.44
N PHE A 226 -8.65 -8.59 44.25
CA PHE A 226 -8.84 -7.14 44.03
C PHE A 226 -8.46 -6.69 42.62
N ILE A 227 -7.39 -7.27 42.06
CA ILE A 227 -6.95 -6.94 40.69
C ILE A 227 -7.98 -7.38 39.66
N ASN A 228 -8.53 -8.58 39.79
CA ASN A 228 -9.53 -9.09 38.85
C ASN A 228 -10.90 -8.37 38.97
N GLU A 229 -11.27 -7.96 40.16
CA GLU A 229 -12.41 -7.05 40.37
C GLU A 229 -12.23 -5.71 39.62
N LYS A 230 -11.04 -5.11 39.73
CA LYS A 230 -10.73 -3.86 38.98
C LYS A 230 -10.72 -4.07 37.48
N ARG A 231 -10.14 -5.18 37.00
CA ARG A 231 -10.16 -5.55 35.58
C ARG A 231 -11.59 -5.72 35.04
N ALA A 232 -12.47 -6.37 35.79
CA ALA A 232 -13.86 -6.53 35.45
C ALA A 232 -14.59 -5.19 35.38
N ALA A 233 -14.36 -4.30 36.35
CA ALA A 233 -14.93 -2.95 36.35
C ALA A 233 -14.46 -2.11 35.15
N ILE A 234 -13.16 -2.18 34.78
CA ILE A 234 -12.60 -1.50 33.62
C ILE A 234 -13.22 -2.03 32.33
N LEU A 235 -13.28 -3.35 32.17
CA LEU A 235 -13.92 -4.01 31.02
C LEU A 235 -15.37 -3.59 30.86
N SER A 236 -16.16 -3.63 31.95
CA SER A 236 -17.55 -3.20 31.95
C SER A 236 -17.69 -1.73 31.52
N ARG A 237 -16.82 -0.86 32.03
CA ARG A 237 -16.82 0.55 31.64
C ARG A 237 -16.47 0.74 30.17
N CYS A 238 -15.49 0.04 29.64
CA CYS A 238 -15.12 0.08 28.23
C CYS A 238 -16.29 -0.40 27.34
N ARG A 239 -16.94 -1.49 27.68
CA ARG A 239 -18.13 -1.97 26.95
C ARG A 239 -19.25 -0.94 26.91
N LYS A 240 -19.54 -0.31 28.05
CA LYS A 240 -20.56 0.76 28.12
C LYS A 240 -20.17 1.98 27.26
N MET A 241 -18.91 2.39 27.29
CA MET A 241 -18.44 3.52 26.49
C MET A 241 -18.40 3.23 24.98
N ALA A 242 -18.42 1.98 24.54
CA ALA A 242 -18.54 1.63 23.12
C ALA A 242 -19.87 2.05 22.48
N GLU A 243 -20.88 2.35 23.28
CA GLU A 243 -22.17 2.87 22.82
C GLU A 243 -22.17 4.36 22.48
N SER A 244 -21.16 5.10 22.93
CA SER A 244 -21.01 6.54 22.67
C SER A 244 -20.76 6.83 21.19
N LEU A 245 -21.13 8.01 20.72
CA LEU A 245 -20.91 8.44 19.34
C LEU A 245 -19.42 8.37 18.97
N PRO A 246 -19.08 8.09 17.69
CA PRO A 246 -17.70 8.12 17.23
C PRO A 246 -16.97 9.42 17.58
N GLY A 247 -15.73 9.30 18.03
CA GLY A 247 -14.93 10.43 18.50
C GLY A 247 -13.61 9.96 19.08
N PHE A 248 -12.94 10.84 19.81
CA PHE A 248 -11.71 10.54 20.54
C PHE A 248 -12.03 10.01 21.94
N PHE A 249 -11.39 8.90 22.29
CA PHE A 249 -11.53 8.27 23.60
C PHE A 249 -10.13 8.06 24.20
N SER A 250 -10.01 8.17 25.50
CA SER A 250 -8.80 7.83 26.24
C SER A 250 -9.07 6.75 27.27
N LEU A 251 -8.11 5.83 27.42
CA LEU A 251 -8.14 4.77 28.43
C LEU A 251 -6.89 4.88 29.32
N THR A 252 -7.04 5.50 30.47
CA THR A 252 -5.98 5.67 31.46
C THR A 252 -6.11 4.61 32.55
N VAL A 253 -5.28 3.57 32.47
CA VAL A 253 -5.27 2.43 33.38
C VAL A 253 -3.83 2.05 33.69
N PRO A 254 -3.46 1.73 34.95
CA PRO A 254 -2.13 1.25 35.29
C PRO A 254 -1.70 0.00 34.52
N THR A 255 -0.42 -0.26 34.45
CA THR A 255 0.13 -1.50 33.90
C THR A 255 -0.44 -2.71 34.67
N GLY A 256 -0.80 -3.78 33.95
CA GLY A 256 -1.47 -4.93 34.53
C GLY A 256 -2.98 -4.81 34.70
N GLY A 257 -3.57 -3.64 34.46
CA GLY A 257 -5.02 -3.39 34.58
C GLY A 257 -5.90 -3.91 33.45
N GLY A 258 -5.35 -4.69 32.50
CA GLY A 258 -6.13 -5.29 31.41
C GLY A 258 -6.45 -4.36 30.24
N LYS A 259 -5.61 -3.33 29.99
CA LYS A 259 -5.84 -2.35 28.91
C LYS A 259 -6.11 -2.97 27.54
N THR A 260 -5.28 -3.91 27.12
CA THR A 260 -5.36 -4.52 25.78
C THR A 260 -6.71 -5.20 25.55
N LEU A 261 -7.14 -6.04 26.49
CA LEU A 261 -8.43 -6.74 26.37
C LEU A 261 -9.62 -5.79 26.53
N ALA A 262 -9.54 -4.82 27.43
CA ALA A 262 -10.60 -3.85 27.60
C ALA A 262 -10.77 -2.90 26.40
N SER A 263 -9.65 -2.46 25.78
CA SER A 263 -9.67 -1.65 24.57
C SER A 263 -10.15 -2.45 23.35
N MET A 264 -9.80 -3.74 23.25
CA MET A 264 -10.29 -4.62 22.18
C MET A 264 -11.81 -4.85 22.32
N ALA A 265 -12.31 -5.10 23.54
CA ALA A 265 -13.74 -5.21 23.79
C ALA A 265 -14.50 -3.95 23.36
N TRP A 266 -13.96 -2.77 23.72
CA TRP A 266 -14.51 -1.49 23.26
C TRP A 266 -14.51 -1.37 21.75
N ALA A 267 -13.37 -1.64 21.11
CA ALA A 267 -13.19 -1.47 19.66
C ALA A 267 -14.14 -2.38 18.86
N LEU A 268 -14.26 -3.66 19.24
CA LEU A 268 -15.15 -4.61 18.57
C LEU A 268 -16.62 -4.21 18.71
N LEU A 269 -17.08 -3.89 19.92
CA LEU A 269 -18.45 -3.43 20.15
C LEU A 269 -18.76 -2.13 19.40
N HIS A 270 -17.83 -1.17 19.42
CA HIS A 270 -17.97 0.10 18.71
C HIS A 270 -17.99 -0.11 17.19
N ALA A 271 -17.12 -1.01 16.67
CA ALA A 271 -17.08 -1.35 15.25
C ALA A 271 -18.40 -1.98 14.78
N VAL A 272 -18.95 -2.93 15.52
CA VAL A 272 -20.25 -3.56 15.21
C VAL A 272 -21.35 -2.50 15.23
N ARG A 273 -21.46 -1.71 16.31
CA ARG A 273 -22.51 -0.69 16.48
C ARG A 273 -22.53 0.33 15.34
N TYR A 274 -21.34 0.80 14.92
CA TYR A 274 -21.20 1.85 13.91
C TYR A 274 -20.79 1.31 12.53
N LYS A 275 -20.95 -0.01 12.29
CA LYS A 275 -20.70 -0.67 11.00
C LYS A 275 -19.31 -0.36 10.43
N LYS A 276 -18.30 -0.33 11.32
CA LYS A 276 -16.90 -0.14 10.90
C LYS A 276 -16.38 -1.42 10.26
N LYS A 277 -15.60 -1.30 9.20
CA LYS A 277 -15.13 -2.46 8.43
C LYS A 277 -13.83 -3.07 8.99
N ARG A 278 -13.09 -2.32 9.83
CA ARG A 278 -11.80 -2.78 10.38
C ARG A 278 -11.43 -2.04 11.66
N ILE A 279 -10.56 -2.66 12.44
CA ILE A 279 -9.90 -2.09 13.60
C ILE A 279 -8.40 -2.03 13.29
N ILE A 280 -7.77 -0.88 13.49
CA ILE A 280 -6.33 -0.67 13.28
C ILE A 280 -5.71 -0.41 14.65
N ILE A 281 -4.77 -1.27 15.05
CA ILE A 281 -4.02 -1.13 16.30
C ILE A 281 -2.62 -0.65 15.94
N VAL A 282 -2.24 0.51 16.45
CA VAL A 282 -0.92 1.10 16.23
C VAL A 282 -0.12 0.99 17.52
N ILE A 283 1.03 0.33 17.48
CA ILE A 283 1.92 0.11 18.62
C ILE A 283 3.33 0.58 18.22
N PRO A 284 4.02 1.39 19.07
CA PRO A 284 5.28 2.01 18.68
C PRO A 284 6.48 1.05 18.61
N TYR A 285 6.35 -0.17 19.15
CA TYR A 285 7.45 -1.14 19.22
C TYR A 285 7.06 -2.49 18.62
N THR A 286 7.86 -2.99 17.69
CA THR A 286 7.66 -4.29 17.02
C THR A 286 7.61 -5.47 17.99
N SER A 287 8.42 -5.44 19.05
CA SER A 287 8.40 -6.48 20.09
C SER A 287 7.06 -6.65 20.81
N ILE A 288 6.33 -5.54 20.98
CA ILE A 288 5.00 -5.56 21.61
C ILE A 288 3.96 -6.09 20.61
N ILE A 289 4.11 -5.82 19.31
CA ILE A 289 3.22 -6.34 18.27
C ILE A 289 3.24 -7.88 18.32
N VAL A 290 4.41 -8.48 18.32
CA VAL A 290 4.57 -9.95 18.35
C VAL A 290 3.98 -10.58 19.62
N GLN A 291 4.00 -9.87 20.76
CA GLN A 291 3.39 -10.35 22.01
C GLN A 291 1.89 -10.20 22.08
N THR A 292 1.32 -9.34 21.22
CA THR A 292 -0.12 -8.98 21.26
C THR A 292 -0.91 -9.67 20.15
N ALA A 293 -0.24 -10.13 19.08
CA ALA A 293 -0.80 -10.90 17.98
C ALA A 293 -0.97 -12.37 18.34
#